data_622e415b9b0862c4de9c3692c0e0e7b1
#
_entry.id   622e415b9b0862c4de9c3692c0e0e7b1
#
_cell.length_a   1.000
_cell.length_b   1.000
_cell.length_c   1.000
_cell.angle_alpha   90.00
_cell.angle_beta   90.00
_cell.angle_gamma   90.00
#
_symmetry.space_group_name_H-M   'P 1'
#
loop_
_entity.id
_entity.type
_entity.pdbx_description
1 polymer ?
#
loop_
_entity_poly.entity_id
_entity_poly.type
_entity_poly.pdbx_seq_one_letter_code
_entity_poly.pdbx_strand_id
1 'polypeptide(L)' 'MKIALLQSSNDKKSFKLFETLGADISQISDLEKTDDKIKELIKNDYTTIIMTNEVAGFSESIMRKYNKTKDIKIVIAPPK' A
#
# COMPACT_ATOMS: atom_id res chain seq x y z
N MET A 1 -4.95 7.41 13.33
CA MET A 1 -4.96 7.03 11.89
C MET A 1 -3.64 6.40 11.54
N LYS A 2 -3.65 5.22 10.97
CA LYS A 2 -2.43 4.54 10.53
C LYS A 2 -2.32 4.58 9.02
N ILE A 3 -1.13 4.90 8.53
CA ILE A 3 -0.83 4.99 7.11
C ILE A 3 0.27 3.98 6.78
N ALA A 4 0.07 3.18 5.77
CA ALA A 4 1.09 2.23 5.31
C ALA A 4 1.47 2.52 3.86
N LEU A 5 2.75 2.35 3.55
CA LEU A 5 3.24 2.42 2.18
C LEU A 5 3.75 1.04 1.78
N LEU A 6 3.20 0.50 0.71
CA LEU A 6 3.64 -0.79 0.16
C LEU A 6 4.51 -0.55 -1.06
N GLN A 7 5.69 -1.15 -1.06
CA GLN A 7 6.58 -1.07 -2.21
C GLN A 7 7.23 -2.43 -2.45
N SER A 8 7.60 -2.69 -3.69
CA SER A 8 8.33 -3.90 -4.03
C SER A 8 9.72 -3.89 -3.41
N SER A 9 10.19 -5.04 -2.95
CA SER A 9 11.54 -5.15 -2.42
C SER A 9 12.61 -4.85 -3.48
N ASN A 10 12.22 -4.89 -4.76
CA ASN A 10 13.11 -4.54 -5.86
C ASN A 10 13.12 -3.04 -6.15
N ASP A 11 12.20 -2.30 -5.58
CA ASP A 11 12.10 -0.86 -5.77
C ASP A 11 13.07 -0.18 -4.81
N LYS A 12 14.04 0.52 -5.36
CA LYS A 12 15.06 1.18 -4.57
C LYS A 12 14.76 2.65 -4.31
N LYS A 13 13.61 3.11 -4.76
CA LYS A 13 13.23 4.51 -4.53
C LYS A 13 12.98 4.76 -3.06
N SER A 14 13.40 5.93 -2.61
CA SER A 14 13.16 6.34 -1.24
C SER A 14 11.88 7.17 -1.17
N PHE A 15 11.05 6.86 -0.20
CA PHE A 15 9.81 7.60 0.01
C PHE A 15 9.87 8.33 1.35
N LYS A 16 10.94 9.08 1.56
CA LYS A 16 11.17 9.80 2.81
C LYS A 16 10.04 10.75 3.17
N LEU A 17 9.39 11.32 2.17
CA LEU A 17 8.26 12.22 2.43
C LEU A 17 7.15 11.48 3.19
N PHE A 18 6.85 10.25 2.77
CA PHE A 18 5.81 9.48 3.44
C PHE A 18 6.24 9.02 4.83
N GLU A 19 7.52 8.72 5.02
CA GLU A 19 8.04 8.41 6.35
C GLU A 19 7.88 9.60 7.28
N THR A 20 8.16 10.80 6.76
CA THR A 20 8.02 12.03 7.52
C THR A 20 6.57 12.27 7.94
N LEU A 21 5.63 11.83 7.13
CA LEU A 21 4.21 11.94 7.44
C LEU A 21 3.71 10.86 8.39
N GLY A 22 4.60 9.97 8.82
CA GLY A 22 4.25 8.93 9.76
C GLY A 22 3.78 7.63 9.13
N ALA A 23 4.03 7.43 7.84
CA ALA A 23 3.67 6.18 7.17
C ALA A 23 4.65 5.07 7.54
N ASP A 24 4.11 3.89 7.78
CA ASP A 24 4.92 2.69 7.98
C ASP A 24 5.20 2.06 6.61
N ILE A 25 6.48 1.84 6.33
CA ILE A 25 6.89 1.31 5.03
C ILE A 25 7.04 -0.20 5.12
N SER A 26 6.33 -0.90 4.23
CA SER A 26 6.41 -2.35 4.11
C SER A 26 6.89 -2.72 2.72
N GLN A 27 7.89 -3.60 2.66
CA GLN A 27 8.39 -4.10 1.39
C GLN A 27 7.79 -5.47 1.11
N ILE A 28 7.43 -5.70 -0.15
CA ILE A 28 6.85 -6.97 -0.59
C ILE A 28 7.85 -7.64 -1.54
N SER A 29 8.32 -8.82 -1.16
CA SER A 29 9.25 -9.58 -2.00
C SER A 29 8.52 -10.40 -3.07
N ASP A 30 7.30 -10.81 -2.78
CA ASP A 30 6.46 -11.55 -3.73
C ASP A 30 5.19 -10.75 -4.00
N LEU A 31 5.15 -10.14 -5.18
CA LEU A 31 4.02 -9.26 -5.55
C LEU A 31 2.70 -10.02 -5.67
N GLU A 32 2.74 -11.33 -5.89
CA GLU A 32 1.54 -12.14 -5.93
C GLU A 32 0.84 -12.22 -4.57
N LYS A 33 1.56 -11.91 -3.50
CA LYS A 33 1.01 -11.91 -2.15
C LYS A 33 0.58 -10.53 -1.69
N THR A 34 0.50 -9.57 -2.60
CA THR A 34 0.11 -8.20 -2.27
C THR A 34 -1.28 -8.15 -1.63
N ASP A 35 -2.24 -8.91 -2.15
CA ASP A 35 -3.59 -8.92 -1.61
C ASP A 35 -3.60 -9.37 -0.15
N ASP A 36 -2.83 -10.39 0.17
CA ASP A 36 -2.74 -10.89 1.55
C ASP A 36 -2.15 -9.84 2.47
N LYS A 37 -1.15 -9.10 1.98
CA LYS A 37 -0.53 -8.05 2.77
C LYS A 37 -1.50 -6.90 3.03
N ILE A 38 -2.29 -6.53 2.03
CA ILE A 38 -3.29 -5.48 2.19
C ILE A 38 -4.33 -5.89 3.22
N LYS A 39 -4.80 -7.13 3.16
CA LYS A 39 -5.77 -7.63 4.13
C LYS A 39 -5.20 -7.61 5.54
N GLU A 40 -3.94 -7.98 5.69
CA GLU A 40 -3.27 -7.94 6.97
C GLU A 40 -3.20 -6.53 7.53
N LEU A 41 -2.86 -5.56 6.68
CA LEU A 41 -2.78 -4.16 7.11
C LEU A 41 -4.15 -3.64 7.56
N ILE A 42 -5.20 -3.97 6.82
CA ILE A 42 -6.54 -3.55 7.18
C ILE A 42 -6.95 -4.18 8.52
N LYS A 43 -6.59 -5.43 8.74
CA LYS A 43 -6.85 -6.11 10.00
C LYS A 43 -6.13 -5.44 11.18
N ASN A 44 -4.99 -4.81 10.90
CA ASN A 44 -4.19 -4.14 11.92
C ASN A 44 -4.51 -2.64 12.02
N ASP A 45 -5.70 -2.24 11.57
CA ASP A 45 -6.24 -0.88 11.72
C ASP A 45 -5.59 0.18 10.85
N TYR A 46 -4.92 -0.20 9.78
CA TYR A 46 -4.46 0.75 8.79
C TYR A 46 -5.63 1.23 7.95
N THR A 47 -5.84 2.53 7.93
CA THR A 47 -6.97 3.13 7.23
C THR A 47 -6.58 3.75 5.89
N THR A 48 -5.30 4.05 5.72
CA THR A 48 -4.78 4.58 4.46
C THR A 48 -3.63 3.70 4.00
N ILE A 49 -3.73 3.21 2.78
CA ILE A 49 -2.69 2.37 2.18
C ILE A 49 -2.21 3.04 0.91
N ILE A 50 -0.92 3.38 0.88
CA ILE A 50 -0.28 3.97 -0.29
C ILE A 50 0.55 2.87 -0.94
N MET A 51 0.47 2.73 -2.24
CA MET A 51 1.23 1.70 -2.94
C MET A 51 1.83 2.25 -4.22
N THR A 52 2.95 1.67 -4.63
CA THR A 52 3.59 2.04 -5.89
C THR A 52 2.80 1.46 -7.06
N ASN A 53 3.03 1.98 -8.27
CA ASN A 53 2.37 1.48 -9.46
C ASN A 53 2.60 -0.02 -9.66
N GLU A 54 3.80 -0.48 -9.37
CA GLU A 54 4.13 -1.90 -9.52
C GLU A 54 3.29 -2.76 -8.60
N VAL A 55 3.17 -2.36 -7.35
CA VAL A 55 2.35 -3.09 -6.37
C VAL A 55 0.88 -3.01 -6.75
N ALA A 56 0.42 -1.84 -7.18
CA ALA A 56 -0.97 -1.65 -7.56
C ALA A 56 -1.39 -2.56 -8.71
N GLY A 57 -0.49 -2.84 -9.64
CA GLY A 57 -0.77 -3.73 -10.75
C GLY A 57 -1.09 -5.16 -10.32
N PHE A 58 -0.70 -5.56 -9.13
CA PHE A 58 -0.97 -6.89 -8.60
C PHE A 58 -2.14 -6.92 -7.61
N SER A 59 -2.83 -5.81 -7.43
CA SER A 59 -3.87 -5.70 -6.41
C SER A 59 -5.15 -5.05 -6.91
N GLU A 60 -5.42 -5.08 -8.22
CA GLU A 60 -6.61 -4.45 -8.80
C GLU A 60 -7.91 -4.94 -8.17
N SER A 61 -8.04 -6.24 -7.98
CA SER A 61 -9.27 -6.83 -7.43
C SER A 61 -9.56 -6.30 -6.04
N ILE A 62 -8.54 -6.28 -5.19
CA ILE A 62 -8.73 -5.85 -3.81
C ILE A 62 -8.91 -4.33 -3.74
N MET A 63 -8.27 -3.59 -4.65
CA MET A 63 -8.47 -2.15 -4.73
C MET A 63 -9.92 -1.81 -5.06
N ARG A 64 -10.50 -2.52 -6.02
CA ARG A 64 -11.91 -2.32 -6.38
C ARG A 64 -12.82 -2.61 -5.21
N LYS A 65 -12.51 -3.67 -4.46
CA LYS A 65 -13.31 -4.06 -3.31
C LYS A 65 -13.31 -2.98 -2.23
N TYR A 66 -12.13 -2.45 -1.89
CA TYR A 66 -12.00 -1.49 -0.81
C TYR A 66 -12.23 -0.04 -1.21
N ASN A 67 -12.17 0.29 -2.49
CA ASN A 67 -12.51 1.63 -2.95
C ASN A 67 -13.98 1.97 -2.70
N LYS A 68 -14.81 0.97 -2.52
CA LYS A 68 -16.22 1.18 -2.20
C LYS A 68 -16.47 1.32 -0.70
N THR A 69 -15.43 1.14 0.10
CA THR A 69 -15.52 1.21 1.55
C THR A 69 -15.06 2.60 2.01
N LYS A 70 -15.88 3.27 2.80
CA LYS A 70 -15.56 4.62 3.26
C LYS A 70 -14.44 4.66 4.30
N ASP A 71 -14.22 3.55 4.98
CA ASP A 71 -13.25 3.49 6.08
C ASP A 71 -11.82 3.24 5.63
N ILE A 72 -11.64 2.80 4.39
CA ILE A 72 -10.33 2.45 3.85
C ILE A 72 -10.04 3.29 2.62
N LYS A 73 -8.90 3.95 2.61
CA LYS A 73 -8.47 4.76 1.47
C LYS A 73 -7.21 4.15 0.86
N ILE A 74 -7.26 3.85 -0.44
CA ILE A 74 -6.11 3.31 -1.15
C ILE A 74 -5.65 4.34 -2.17
N VAL A 75 -4.37 4.68 -2.11
CA VAL A 75 -3.76 5.71 -2.95
C VAL A 75 -2.58 5.11 -3.69
N ILE A 76 -2.44 5.43 -4.96
CA ILE A 76 -1.29 5.01 -5.74
C ILE A 76 -0.28 6.15 -5.74
N ALA A 77 0.94 5.87 -5.26
CA ALA A 77 1.99 6.87 -5.24
C ALA A 77 2.36 7.23 -6.68
N PRO A 78 2.52 8.51 -7.00
CA PRO A 78 2.85 8.91 -8.36
C PRO A 78 4.21 8.38 -8.76
N PRO A 79 4.38 7.95 -10.02
CA PRO A 79 5.69 7.56 -10.52
C PRO A 79 6.58 8.78 -10.59
N LYS A 80 7.83 8.56 -10.39
CA LYS A 80 8.76 9.64 -10.40
C LYS A 80 9.45 9.76 -11.74
#